data_39730d76e5e63c1761af8835aff782d4
#
_entry.id   39730d76e5e63c1761af8835aff782d4
#
_cell.length_a   1.000
_cell.length_b   1.000
_cell.length_c   1.000
_cell.angle_alpha   90.00
_cell.angle_beta   90.00
_cell.angle_gamma   90.00
#
_symmetry.space_group_name_H-M   'P 1'
#
loop_
_entity.id
_entity.type
_entity.pdbx_description
1 polymer ?
#
loop_
_entity_poly.entity_id
_entity_poly.type
_entity_poly.pdbx_seq_one_letter_code
_entity_poly.pdbx_strand_id
1 'polypeptide(L)'
;ISVVSGFFLTTKTQKMKLLYMGLAVFFTIPFIYTLSRTSWIAVIPMVMTLMLFSYRKTVLIYFVILAVALMPILAPKIAKERISYTFQPHSSKSLKVGNIALDPSSSARIISWKECLSDFVNHPILGYGITGYGFVDGQYFRTLIELGLIGMAVLFYLLFIIFREVLSVYRNSTNDYYRGLALGMLAGCSAMFAHSIGANTF
;
A
#
# COMPACT_ATOMS: atom_id res chain seq x y z
N ILE A 1 -4.21 -0.03 -11.02
CA ILE A 1 -2.91 -0.56 -11.44
C ILE A 1 -2.87 -2.07 -11.19
N SER A 2 -3.04 -2.56 -9.96
CA SER A 2 -2.91 -3.99 -9.60
C SER A 2 -3.78 -4.92 -10.45
N VAL A 3 -5.07 -4.61 -10.62
CA VAL A 3 -6.01 -5.42 -11.42
C VAL A 3 -5.62 -5.45 -12.89
N VAL A 4 -5.25 -4.31 -13.44
CA VAL A 4 -4.77 -4.22 -14.84
C VAL A 4 -3.48 -5.04 -15.04
N SER A 5 -2.56 -4.99 -14.06
CA SER A 5 -1.35 -5.82 -14.06
C SER A 5 -1.67 -7.31 -13.99
N GLY A 6 -2.67 -7.70 -13.18
CA GLY A 6 -3.16 -9.07 -13.10
C GLY A 6 -3.67 -9.59 -14.46
N PHE A 7 -4.49 -8.80 -15.14
CA PHE A 7 -4.97 -9.13 -16.50
C PHE A 7 -3.85 -9.20 -17.53
N PHE A 8 -2.92 -8.25 -17.51
CA PHE A 8 -1.76 -8.27 -18.39
C PHE A 8 -0.96 -9.57 -18.28
N LEU A 9 -0.77 -10.08 -17.06
CA LEU A 9 0.03 -11.26 -16.79
C LEU A 9 -0.65 -12.58 -17.18
N THR A 10 -1.99 -12.63 -17.14
CA THR A 10 -2.75 -13.86 -17.43
C THR A 10 -3.23 -13.94 -18.87
N THR A 11 -3.49 -12.83 -19.52
CA THR A 11 -3.98 -12.76 -20.90
C THR A 11 -2.98 -13.39 -21.90
N LYS A 12 -3.50 -14.16 -22.86
CA LYS A 12 -2.73 -14.77 -23.95
C LYS A 12 -2.74 -13.90 -25.22
N THR A 13 -3.81 -13.15 -25.45
CA THR A 13 -4.02 -12.37 -26.67
C THR A 13 -3.15 -11.11 -26.69
N GLN A 14 -2.35 -10.93 -27.75
CA GLN A 14 -1.43 -9.79 -27.86
C GLN A 14 -2.14 -8.41 -27.88
N LYS A 15 -3.28 -8.32 -28.56
CA LYS A 15 -4.10 -7.08 -28.59
C LYS A 15 -4.53 -6.65 -27.18
N MET A 16 -5.00 -7.61 -26.37
CA MET A 16 -5.41 -7.33 -25.00
C MET A 16 -4.22 -6.99 -24.09
N LYS A 17 -3.06 -7.61 -24.30
CA LYS A 17 -1.84 -7.23 -23.55
C LYS A 17 -1.45 -5.79 -23.83
N LEU A 18 -1.48 -5.36 -25.10
CA LEU A 18 -1.17 -3.98 -25.46
C LEU A 18 -2.16 -3.00 -24.82
N LEU A 19 -3.46 -3.35 -24.80
CA LEU A 19 -4.49 -2.56 -24.12
C LEU A 19 -4.21 -2.43 -22.63
N TYR A 20 -3.96 -3.55 -21.94
CA TYR A 20 -3.69 -3.53 -20.49
C TYR A 20 -2.38 -2.81 -20.16
N MET A 21 -1.37 -2.92 -21.00
CA MET A 21 -0.13 -2.16 -20.86
C MET A 21 -0.40 -0.65 -20.99
N GLY A 22 -1.16 -0.23 -21.98
CA GLY A 22 -1.56 1.17 -22.14
C GLY A 22 -2.36 1.70 -20.95
N LEU A 23 -3.31 0.90 -20.43
CA LEU A 23 -4.08 1.25 -19.24
C LEU A 23 -3.19 1.31 -17.98
N ALA A 24 -2.21 0.41 -17.83
CA ALA A 24 -1.29 0.45 -16.71
C ALA A 24 -0.44 1.74 -16.73
N VAL A 25 0.08 2.11 -17.89
CA VAL A 25 0.80 3.38 -18.08
C VAL A 25 -0.10 4.56 -17.77
N PHE A 26 -1.32 4.58 -18.32
CA PHE A 26 -2.30 5.65 -18.08
C PHE A 26 -2.59 5.85 -16.59
N PHE A 27 -2.86 4.78 -15.85
CA PHE A 27 -3.11 4.86 -14.39
C PHE A 27 -1.86 5.16 -13.55
N THR A 28 -0.66 4.93 -14.09
CA THR A 28 0.58 5.27 -13.40
C THR A 28 0.80 6.77 -13.34
N ILE A 29 0.35 7.52 -14.35
CA ILE A 29 0.49 8.98 -14.39
C ILE A 29 -0.18 9.65 -13.17
N PRO A 30 -1.51 9.54 -12.94
CA PRO A 30 -2.13 10.14 -11.76
C PRO A 30 -1.59 9.57 -10.45
N PHE A 31 -1.18 8.28 -10.44
CA PHE A 31 -0.57 7.68 -9.26
C PHE A 31 0.72 8.38 -8.82
N ILE A 32 1.61 8.73 -9.76
CA ILE A 32 2.83 9.50 -9.46
C ILE A 32 2.47 10.87 -8.88
N TYR A 33 1.46 11.52 -9.45
CA TYR A 33 0.99 12.84 -9.01
C TYR A 33 0.24 12.85 -7.67
N THR A 34 -0.07 11.70 -7.07
CA THR A 34 -0.62 11.66 -5.70
C THR A 34 0.35 12.22 -4.66
N LEU A 35 1.65 12.24 -4.96
CA LEU A 35 2.75 12.68 -4.07
C LEU A 35 2.72 12.02 -2.68
N SER A 36 2.03 10.88 -2.56
CA SER A 36 1.88 10.12 -1.33
C SER A 36 2.99 9.09 -1.19
N ARG A 37 3.89 9.30 -0.24
CA ARG A 37 4.99 8.36 0.05
C ARG A 37 4.47 6.99 0.47
N THR A 38 3.42 6.95 1.28
CA THR A 38 2.77 5.71 1.73
C THR A 38 2.24 4.91 0.55
N SER A 39 1.62 5.59 -0.44
CA SER A 39 1.14 4.95 -1.66
C SER A 39 2.29 4.38 -2.50
N TRP A 40 3.42 5.08 -2.59
CA TRP A 40 4.58 4.59 -3.34
C TRP A 40 5.21 3.37 -2.67
N ILE A 41 5.32 3.36 -1.33
CA ILE A 41 5.81 2.22 -0.56
C ILE A 41 4.87 1.01 -0.73
N ALA A 42 3.55 1.22 -0.82
CA ALA A 42 2.56 0.17 -1.01
C ALA A 42 2.68 -0.55 -2.37
N VAL A 43 3.37 0.02 -3.35
CA VAL A 43 3.69 -0.67 -4.62
C VAL A 43 4.63 -1.85 -4.39
N ILE A 44 5.50 -1.80 -3.39
CA ILE A 44 6.47 -2.88 -3.11
C ILE A 44 5.74 -4.21 -2.81
N PRO A 45 4.84 -4.31 -1.81
CA PRO A 45 4.10 -5.55 -1.56
C PRO A 45 3.16 -5.93 -2.71
N MET A 46 2.62 -4.97 -3.47
CA MET A 46 1.87 -5.25 -4.69
C MET A 46 2.71 -6.04 -5.69
N VAL A 47 3.90 -5.53 -6.00
CA VAL A 47 4.82 -6.16 -6.96
C VAL A 47 5.32 -7.50 -6.43
N MET A 48 5.65 -7.60 -5.14
CA MET A 48 6.04 -8.86 -4.51
C MET A 48 4.94 -9.93 -4.66
N THR A 49 3.69 -9.56 -4.42
CA THR A 49 2.55 -10.48 -4.59
C THR A 49 2.41 -10.93 -6.05
N LEU A 50 2.52 -10.01 -7.01
CA LEU A 50 2.51 -10.35 -8.44
C LEU A 50 3.67 -11.29 -8.79
N MET A 51 4.87 -11.08 -8.24
CA MET A 51 6.03 -11.96 -8.47
C MET A 51 5.86 -13.35 -7.85
N LEU A 52 5.26 -13.43 -6.67
CA LEU A 52 5.05 -14.72 -5.99
C LEU A 52 4.05 -15.62 -6.72
N PHE A 53 2.97 -15.03 -7.20
CA PHE A 53 1.84 -15.78 -7.76
C PHE A 53 1.85 -15.83 -9.31
N SER A 54 2.57 -14.94 -10.01
CA SER A 54 2.62 -14.95 -11.48
C SER A 54 3.58 -16.00 -12.02
N TYR A 55 3.16 -16.68 -13.09
CA TYR A 55 4.04 -17.55 -13.87
C TYR A 55 5.05 -16.79 -14.74
N ARG A 56 4.80 -15.49 -14.99
CA ARG A 56 5.63 -14.63 -15.86
C ARG A 56 6.56 -13.72 -15.05
N LYS A 57 7.27 -14.29 -14.08
CA LYS A 57 8.16 -13.56 -13.17
C LYS A 57 9.20 -12.72 -13.91
N THR A 58 9.79 -13.26 -14.96
CA THR A 58 10.81 -12.59 -15.77
C THR A 58 10.29 -11.27 -16.38
N VAL A 59 9.06 -11.26 -16.90
CA VAL A 59 8.43 -10.05 -17.47
C VAL A 59 8.24 -8.98 -16.39
N LEU A 60 7.82 -9.38 -15.19
CA LEU A 60 7.67 -8.46 -14.05
C LEU A 60 9.01 -7.87 -13.62
N ILE A 61 10.07 -8.69 -13.56
CA ILE A 61 11.42 -8.23 -13.19
C ILE A 61 11.89 -7.17 -14.19
N TYR A 62 11.77 -7.42 -15.50
CA TYR A 62 12.12 -6.42 -16.51
C TYR A 62 11.29 -5.15 -16.40
N PHE A 63 9.97 -5.28 -16.12
CA PHE A 63 9.10 -4.12 -15.95
C PHE A 63 9.49 -3.29 -14.71
N VAL A 64 9.83 -3.93 -13.60
CA VAL A 64 10.30 -3.26 -12.38
C VAL A 64 11.63 -2.57 -12.62
N ILE A 65 12.60 -3.25 -13.25
CA ILE A 65 13.89 -2.65 -13.59
C ILE A 65 13.70 -1.42 -14.48
N LEU A 66 12.87 -1.53 -15.51
CA LEU A 66 12.56 -0.43 -16.42
C LEU A 66 11.87 0.73 -15.68
N ALA A 67 10.90 0.45 -14.81
CA ALA A 67 10.20 1.47 -14.03
C ALA A 67 11.16 2.23 -13.09
N VAL A 68 12.06 1.50 -12.42
CA VAL A 68 13.09 2.10 -11.55
C VAL A 68 14.09 2.92 -12.37
N ALA A 69 14.52 2.43 -13.53
CA ALA A 69 15.45 3.15 -14.40
C ALA A 69 14.83 4.43 -15.00
N LEU A 70 13.54 4.40 -15.32
CA LEU A 70 12.82 5.55 -15.88
C LEU A 70 12.35 6.54 -14.80
N MET A 71 12.25 6.13 -13.54
CA MET A 71 11.77 6.97 -12.45
C MET A 71 12.50 8.32 -12.35
N PRO A 72 13.85 8.41 -12.40
CA PRO A 72 14.56 9.68 -12.32
C PRO A 72 14.30 10.60 -13.54
N ILE A 73 13.91 10.04 -14.67
CA ILE A 73 13.63 10.79 -15.90
C ILE A 73 12.17 11.29 -15.91
N LEU A 74 11.22 10.40 -15.57
CA LEU A 74 9.79 10.66 -15.66
C LEU A 74 9.22 11.34 -14.41
N ALA A 75 9.92 11.28 -13.26
CA ALA A 75 9.45 11.88 -12.03
C ALA A 75 9.38 13.40 -12.14
N PRO A 76 8.20 14.02 -11.90
CA PRO A 76 8.06 15.47 -11.88
C PRO A 76 9.02 16.11 -10.86
N LYS A 77 9.43 17.35 -11.11
CA LYS A 77 10.30 18.11 -10.17
C LYS A 77 9.75 18.07 -8.74
N ILE A 78 8.43 18.25 -8.58
CA ILE A 78 7.72 18.20 -7.31
C ILE A 78 7.90 16.86 -6.59
N ALA A 79 7.88 15.72 -7.30
CA ALA A 79 8.10 14.41 -6.71
C ALA A 79 9.56 14.22 -6.24
N LYS A 80 10.52 14.72 -7.02
CA LYS A 80 11.94 14.73 -6.64
C LYS A 80 12.19 15.58 -5.40
N GLU A 81 11.61 16.77 -5.34
CA GLU A 81 11.68 17.67 -4.18
C GLU A 81 11.04 17.02 -2.93
N ARG A 82 9.91 16.31 -3.07
CA ARG A 82 9.28 15.56 -1.97
C ARG A 82 10.20 14.47 -1.41
N ILE A 83 10.92 13.76 -2.26
CA ILE A 83 11.89 12.74 -1.83
C ILE A 83 13.09 13.41 -1.15
N SER A 84 13.67 14.44 -1.76
CA SER A 84 14.82 15.15 -1.18
C SER A 84 14.47 15.83 0.15
N TYR A 85 13.26 16.39 0.25
CA TYR A 85 12.74 16.99 1.48
C TYR A 85 12.68 16.00 2.65
N THR A 86 12.47 14.70 2.38
CA THR A 86 12.44 13.67 3.42
C THR A 86 13.80 13.47 4.10
N PHE A 87 14.89 13.74 3.38
CA PHE A 87 16.27 13.54 3.85
C PHE A 87 16.99 14.82 4.25
N GLN A 88 16.34 15.99 4.15
CA GLN A 88 16.93 17.25 4.57
C GLN A 88 16.75 17.45 6.09
N PRO A 89 17.77 18.00 6.79
CA PRO A 89 17.64 18.32 8.20
C PRO A 89 16.60 19.42 8.39
N HIS A 90 15.50 19.10 9.06
CA HIS A 90 14.41 20.03 9.37
C HIS A 90 14.54 20.53 10.82
N SER A 91 13.95 21.70 11.07
CA SER A 91 14.02 22.47 12.30
C SER A 91 13.68 21.67 13.58
N SER A 92 13.97 22.26 14.72
CA SER A 92 13.97 21.84 16.13
C SER A 92 12.82 20.96 16.68
N LYS A 93 11.78 20.67 15.91
CA LYS A 93 10.63 19.82 16.31
C LYS A 93 10.62 18.44 15.66
N SER A 94 11.59 18.09 14.83
CA SER A 94 11.65 16.78 14.18
C SER A 94 12.24 15.72 15.11
N LEU A 95 11.62 14.54 15.19
CA LEU A 95 12.19 13.40 15.87
C LEU A 95 13.48 12.96 15.17
N LYS A 96 14.52 12.72 15.94
CA LYS A 96 15.78 12.16 15.44
C LYS A 96 15.77 10.64 15.70
N VAL A 97 15.96 9.86 14.65
CA VAL A 97 16.20 8.42 14.76
C VAL A 97 17.67 8.19 14.39
N GLY A 98 18.51 8.03 15.40
CA GLY A 98 19.96 8.04 15.22
C GLY A 98 20.45 9.39 14.72
N ASN A 99 21.19 9.40 13.60
CA ASN A 99 21.72 10.61 12.97
C ASN A 99 20.80 11.22 11.90
N ILE A 100 19.61 10.65 11.66
CA ILE A 100 18.67 11.10 10.63
C ILE A 100 17.51 11.86 11.30
N ALA A 101 17.32 13.12 10.94
CA ALA A 101 16.14 13.88 11.34
C ALA A 101 14.98 13.52 10.41
N LEU A 102 13.87 13.08 10.98
CA LEU A 102 12.65 12.78 10.22
C LEU A 102 11.96 14.08 9.83
N ASP A 103 11.29 14.07 8.68
CA ASP A 103 10.45 15.18 8.26
C ASP A 103 9.26 15.40 9.24
N PRO A 104 8.69 16.60 9.32
CA PRO A 104 7.62 16.94 10.26
C PRO A 104 6.41 16.01 10.18
N SER A 105 6.02 15.59 8.96
CA SER A 105 4.88 14.70 8.75
C SER A 105 5.12 13.29 9.31
N SER A 106 6.29 12.71 9.09
CA SER A 106 6.66 11.41 9.66
C SER A 106 6.83 11.47 11.17
N SER A 107 7.40 12.57 11.67
CA SER A 107 7.54 12.82 13.11
C SER A 107 6.19 12.91 13.81
N ALA A 108 5.24 13.66 13.23
CA ALA A 108 3.89 13.80 13.77
C ALA A 108 3.16 12.45 13.84
N ARG A 109 3.31 11.59 12.82
CA ARG A 109 2.71 10.23 12.83
C ARG A 109 3.28 9.37 13.95
N ILE A 110 4.60 9.34 14.11
CA ILE A 110 5.24 8.54 15.15
C ILE A 110 4.81 9.03 16.54
N ILE A 111 4.71 10.34 16.76
CA ILE A 111 4.20 10.91 18.00
C ILE A 111 2.77 10.47 18.24
N SER A 112 1.88 10.63 17.26
CA SER A 112 0.48 10.22 17.34
C SER A 112 0.32 8.72 17.62
N TRP A 113 1.14 7.86 17.00
CA TRP A 113 1.13 6.42 17.28
C TRP A 113 1.58 6.11 18.70
N LYS A 114 2.60 6.81 19.21
CA LYS A 114 3.08 6.64 20.57
C LYS A 114 2.04 7.08 21.60
N GLU A 115 1.39 8.20 21.39
CA GLU A 115 0.28 8.67 22.22
C GLU A 115 -0.88 7.69 22.19
N CYS A 116 -1.30 7.25 21.00
CA CYS A 116 -2.33 6.23 20.80
C CYS A 116 -2.03 4.94 21.59
N LEU A 117 -0.80 4.42 21.53
CA LEU A 117 -0.42 3.21 22.27
C LEU A 117 -0.37 3.44 23.80
N SER A 118 0.01 4.63 24.23
CA SER A 118 -0.02 4.99 25.66
C SER A 118 -1.46 5.03 26.20
N ASP A 119 -2.37 5.61 25.44
CA ASP A 119 -3.76 5.77 25.86
C ASP A 119 -4.57 4.48 25.71
N PHE A 120 -4.18 3.62 24.76
CA PHE A 120 -4.81 2.32 24.53
C PHE A 120 -4.90 1.45 25.82
N VAL A 121 -3.94 1.57 26.72
CA VAL A 121 -3.90 0.79 27.97
C VAL A 121 -5.12 1.09 28.86
N ASN A 122 -5.74 2.26 28.72
CA ASN A 122 -6.90 2.63 29.51
C ASN A 122 -8.20 1.93 29.05
N HIS A 123 -8.32 1.62 27.73
CA HIS A 123 -9.48 0.98 27.16
C HIS A 123 -9.10 -0.13 26.16
N PRO A 124 -8.42 -1.23 26.58
CA PRO A 124 -7.79 -2.17 25.66
C PRO A 124 -8.78 -3.08 24.93
N ILE A 125 -9.95 -3.37 25.49
CA ILE A 125 -10.88 -4.38 24.94
C ILE A 125 -11.80 -3.76 23.89
N LEU A 126 -12.51 -2.70 24.24
CA LEU A 126 -13.53 -2.06 23.40
C LEU A 126 -13.08 -0.73 22.80
N GLY A 127 -11.93 -0.21 23.21
CA GLY A 127 -11.45 1.11 22.78
C GLY A 127 -12.27 2.27 23.35
N TYR A 128 -12.09 3.44 22.76
CA TYR A 128 -12.80 4.68 23.13
C TYR A 128 -14.12 4.87 22.40
N GLY A 129 -14.50 3.95 21.52
CA GLY A 129 -15.66 4.10 20.63
C GLY A 129 -15.32 4.82 19.32
N ILE A 130 -16.19 4.66 18.32
CA ILE A 130 -16.07 5.32 17.02
C ILE A 130 -16.08 6.82 17.24
N THR A 131 -15.05 7.53 16.74
CA THR A 131 -14.84 8.98 16.95
C THR A 131 -14.61 9.41 18.40
N GLY A 132 -14.52 8.49 19.35
CA GLY A 132 -14.28 8.78 20.79
C GLY A 132 -12.84 9.19 21.09
N TYR A 133 -11.93 9.08 20.14
CA TYR A 133 -10.54 9.50 20.26
C TYR A 133 -10.20 10.55 19.19
N GLY A 134 -9.12 11.29 19.41
CA GLY A 134 -8.63 12.28 18.46
C GLY A 134 -8.15 11.64 17.13
N PHE A 135 -7.73 12.48 16.19
CA PHE A 135 -7.26 12.01 14.90
C PHE A 135 -5.96 11.19 15.02
N VAL A 136 -5.97 9.96 14.52
CA VAL A 136 -4.79 9.08 14.45
C VAL A 136 -4.56 8.68 12.99
N ASP A 137 -3.34 8.90 12.51
CA ASP A 137 -2.91 8.41 11.20
C ASP A 137 -2.61 6.91 11.27
N GLY A 138 -3.06 6.18 10.23
CA GLY A 138 -2.89 4.75 10.11
C GLY A 138 -4.08 3.95 10.63
N GLN A 139 -4.66 3.18 9.72
CA GLN A 139 -5.89 2.42 9.95
C GLN A 139 -5.80 1.47 11.16
N TYR A 140 -4.66 0.80 11.32
CA TYR A 140 -4.49 -0.16 12.42
C TYR A 140 -4.48 0.52 13.78
N PHE A 141 -3.77 1.63 13.93
CA PHE A 141 -3.72 2.39 15.17
C PHE A 141 -5.09 3.00 15.49
N ARG A 142 -5.75 3.53 14.46
CA ARG A 142 -7.10 4.07 14.61
C ARG A 142 -8.09 2.99 15.04
N THR A 143 -8.09 1.83 14.37
CA THR A 143 -8.97 0.72 14.75
C THR A 143 -8.68 0.22 16.16
N LEU A 144 -7.40 0.17 16.53
CA LEU A 144 -6.99 -0.27 17.86
C LEU A 144 -7.50 0.67 18.96
N ILE A 145 -7.36 1.97 18.79
CA ILE A 145 -7.77 2.95 19.82
C ILE A 145 -9.29 3.15 19.86
N GLU A 146 -9.97 3.13 18.71
CA GLU A 146 -11.41 3.32 18.63
C GLU A 146 -12.21 2.05 19.02
N LEU A 147 -11.78 0.87 18.56
CA LEU A 147 -12.52 -0.39 18.69
C LEU A 147 -11.84 -1.44 19.55
N GLY A 148 -10.67 -1.15 20.09
CA GLY A 148 -9.93 -2.04 20.95
C GLY A 148 -9.40 -3.30 20.26
N LEU A 149 -9.02 -4.28 21.07
CA LEU A 149 -8.55 -5.60 20.59
C LEU A 149 -9.64 -6.36 19.83
N ILE A 150 -10.89 -6.22 20.23
CA ILE A 150 -12.01 -6.90 19.54
C ILE A 150 -12.15 -6.36 18.11
N GLY A 151 -12.18 -5.05 17.93
CA GLY A 151 -12.26 -4.46 16.59
C GLY A 151 -11.06 -4.79 15.73
N MET A 152 -9.85 -4.80 16.31
CA MET A 152 -8.64 -5.21 15.60
C MET A 152 -8.70 -6.68 15.16
N ALA A 153 -9.17 -7.59 16.04
CA ALA A 153 -9.33 -9.00 15.71
C ALA A 153 -10.35 -9.21 14.57
N VAL A 154 -11.49 -8.50 14.62
CA VAL A 154 -12.51 -8.55 13.56
C VAL A 154 -11.97 -8.01 12.24
N LEU A 155 -11.23 -6.90 12.27
CA LEU A 155 -10.59 -6.34 11.08
C LEU A 155 -9.64 -7.36 10.43
N PHE A 156 -8.71 -7.93 11.20
CA PHE A 156 -7.76 -8.91 10.67
C PHE A 156 -8.46 -10.19 10.19
N TYR A 157 -9.50 -10.63 10.86
CA TYR A 157 -10.29 -11.78 10.43
C TYR A 157 -10.98 -11.51 9.09
N LEU A 158 -11.58 -10.33 8.91
CA LEU A 158 -12.19 -9.91 7.66
C LEU A 158 -11.15 -9.88 6.52
N LEU A 159 -10.01 -9.23 6.75
CA LEU A 159 -8.93 -9.15 5.77
C LEU A 159 -8.38 -10.53 5.39
N PHE A 160 -8.26 -11.42 6.38
CA PHE A 160 -7.84 -12.81 6.16
C PHE A 160 -8.84 -13.58 5.30
N ILE A 161 -10.15 -13.46 5.58
CA ILE A 161 -11.19 -14.13 4.77
C ILE A 161 -11.13 -13.62 3.32
N ILE A 162 -11.10 -12.30 3.12
CA ILE A 162 -11.03 -11.71 1.78
C ILE A 162 -9.81 -12.26 1.03
N PHE A 163 -8.64 -12.23 1.66
CA PHE A 163 -7.41 -12.72 1.04
C PHE A 163 -7.49 -14.22 0.71
N ARG A 164 -8.03 -15.04 1.62
CA ARG A 164 -8.21 -16.48 1.44
C ARG A 164 -9.17 -16.80 0.29
N GLU A 165 -10.31 -16.11 0.22
CA GLU A 165 -11.30 -16.33 -0.85
C GLU A 165 -10.75 -15.93 -2.22
N VAL A 166 -10.09 -14.78 -2.32
CA VAL A 166 -9.45 -14.36 -3.57
C VAL A 166 -8.33 -15.32 -3.99
N LEU A 167 -7.55 -15.82 -3.03
CA LEU A 167 -6.52 -16.84 -3.28
C LEU A 167 -7.13 -18.16 -3.77
N SER A 168 -8.27 -18.57 -3.22
CA SER A 168 -9.01 -19.74 -3.65
C SER A 168 -9.47 -19.60 -5.11
N VAL A 169 -10.05 -18.45 -5.48
CA VAL A 169 -10.44 -18.16 -6.87
C VAL A 169 -9.22 -18.21 -7.79
N TYR A 170 -8.09 -17.62 -7.39
CA TYR A 170 -6.85 -17.64 -8.17
C TYR A 170 -6.35 -19.06 -8.45
N ARG A 171 -6.38 -19.94 -7.44
CA ARG A 171 -5.87 -21.32 -7.53
C ARG A 171 -6.79 -22.25 -8.31
N ASN A 172 -8.10 -22.10 -8.14
CA ASN A 172 -9.10 -23.04 -8.65
C ASN A 172 -9.68 -22.64 -10.01
N SER A 173 -9.54 -21.39 -10.42
CA SER A 173 -10.09 -20.93 -11.70
C SER A 173 -9.26 -21.43 -12.88
N THR A 174 -9.95 -22.00 -13.88
CA THR A 174 -9.37 -22.37 -15.18
C THR A 174 -9.44 -21.25 -16.21
N ASN A 175 -10.30 -20.25 -15.98
CA ASN A 175 -10.48 -19.13 -16.88
C ASN A 175 -9.42 -18.04 -16.61
N ASP A 176 -8.66 -17.67 -17.65
CA ASP A 176 -7.61 -16.66 -17.59
C ASP A 176 -8.12 -15.29 -17.09
N TYR A 177 -9.41 -14.96 -17.35
CA TYR A 177 -10.02 -13.72 -16.88
C TYR A 177 -10.15 -13.70 -15.34
N TYR A 178 -10.78 -14.75 -14.77
CA TYR A 178 -10.94 -14.81 -13.30
C TYR A 178 -9.61 -14.95 -12.57
N ARG A 179 -8.65 -15.67 -13.16
CA ARG A 179 -7.28 -15.75 -12.61
C ARG A 179 -6.59 -14.39 -12.64
N GLY A 180 -6.74 -13.62 -13.72
CA GLY A 180 -6.17 -12.28 -13.82
C GLY A 180 -6.79 -11.32 -12.82
N LEU A 181 -8.12 -11.35 -12.69
CA LEU A 181 -8.84 -10.55 -11.70
C LEU A 181 -8.38 -10.89 -10.28
N ALA A 182 -8.37 -12.18 -9.93
CA ALA A 182 -7.95 -12.63 -8.60
C ALA A 182 -6.48 -12.28 -8.30
N LEU A 183 -5.57 -12.46 -9.26
CA LEU A 183 -4.16 -12.06 -9.11
C LEU A 183 -4.03 -10.56 -8.85
N GLY A 184 -4.75 -9.75 -9.62
CA GLY A 184 -4.78 -8.30 -9.45
C GLY A 184 -5.38 -7.87 -8.11
N MET A 185 -6.44 -8.56 -7.65
CA MET A 185 -7.04 -8.31 -6.33
C MET A 185 -6.10 -8.71 -5.19
N LEU A 186 -5.43 -9.87 -5.25
CA LEU A 186 -4.41 -10.26 -4.25
C LEU A 186 -3.32 -9.21 -4.13
N ALA A 187 -2.80 -8.73 -5.26
CA ALA A 187 -1.79 -7.70 -5.29
C ALA A 187 -2.32 -6.35 -4.76
N GLY A 188 -3.56 -6.01 -5.09
CA GLY A 188 -4.25 -4.82 -4.57
C GLY A 188 -4.46 -4.87 -3.06
N CYS A 189 -4.95 -6.00 -2.54
CA CYS A 189 -5.12 -6.21 -1.10
C CYS A 189 -3.78 -6.08 -0.37
N SER A 190 -2.71 -6.68 -0.88
CA SER A 190 -1.37 -6.55 -0.28
C SER A 190 -0.89 -5.11 -0.23
N ALA A 191 -1.14 -4.33 -1.29
CA ALA A 191 -0.84 -2.91 -1.33
C ALA A 191 -1.66 -2.11 -0.31
N MET A 192 -2.98 -2.38 -0.23
CA MET A 192 -3.88 -1.71 0.71
C MET A 192 -3.50 -2.01 2.17
N PHE A 193 -3.12 -3.25 2.48
CA PHE A 193 -2.66 -3.62 3.82
C PHE A 193 -1.41 -2.85 4.22
N ALA A 194 -0.44 -2.73 3.33
CA ALA A 194 0.76 -1.93 3.59
C ALA A 194 0.47 -0.42 3.66
N HIS A 195 -0.41 0.09 2.80
CA HIS A 195 -0.83 1.48 2.81
C HIS A 195 -1.52 1.86 4.13
N SER A 196 -2.31 0.95 4.69
CA SER A 196 -3.06 1.13 5.94
C SER A 196 -2.17 1.32 7.18
N ILE A 197 -0.87 1.01 7.10
CA ILE A 197 0.07 1.31 8.19
C ILE A 197 0.21 2.82 8.38
N GLY A 198 0.30 3.58 7.31
CA GLY A 198 0.58 5.02 7.37
C GLY A 198 -0.58 5.92 6.91
N ALA A 199 -1.75 5.36 6.59
CA ALA A 199 -2.92 6.12 6.18
C ALA A 199 -4.21 5.37 6.55
N ASN A 200 -5.29 6.11 6.73
CA ASN A 200 -6.63 5.54 6.93
C ASN A 200 -7.17 5.12 5.56
N THR A 201 -7.32 3.82 5.33
CA THR A 201 -7.60 3.24 4.00
C THR A 201 -8.96 2.55 3.93
N PHE A 202 -9.49 2.07 5.06
CA PHE A 202 -10.78 1.38 5.17
C PHE A 202 -11.79 2.21 5.96
#